data_980ac16e635b6fe9c77441ebf1c37dbc
#
_entry.id   980ac16e635b6fe9c77441ebf1c37dbc
#
_cell.length_a   1.000
_cell.length_b   1.000
_cell.length_c   1.000
_cell.angle_alpha   90.00
_cell.angle_beta   90.00
_cell.angle_gamma   90.00
#
_symmetry.space_group_name_H-M   'P 1'
#
loop_
_entity.id
_entity.type
_entity.pdbx_description
1 polymer ?
#
loop_
_entity_poly.entity_id
_entity_poly.type
_entity_poly.pdbx_seq_one_letter_code
_entity_poly.pdbx_strand_id
1 'polypeptide(L)'
;MLLELTVRDLGVIEHSTLYLGTGMTVLTGETGAGKTMIVQAIQVLMGGKTDQSMVRSGASQAVIEGRFEQKNGTEIVLRRVIPIKGRSRSYIDGQMASAAEMSSLGEQIVDLHGQHQHQSLLSARVQRDFLDQYSGINLSALSTAKSNLSTLLKNLNELGGDDQSRQREIDFCKFQIAEIDVSQISNVDELNDLERMEDLLADAAAHILEGSKAHILLTGDLGAFDQMSAAINALNDRQPYAEIEKHLRSVSAELLDAAEELRVLVERIEDDPKKLNEVRERRQTLLDLCRKYGGTLTEVLNFRENTVSKLESLSSYDESAQRLQESIKKTRSEIAQEAKNIALTRKKNGPVLGQKISSFLPSLALANGLVTVAVNGDDPADQVEVRFRANSGDVERPLAKVASGGELARVMLAIRLVLSSGPATLVFDEVDAGVGGEAALALGRALASL
;
A
#
# COMPACT_ATOMS: atom_id res chain seq x y z
N MET A 1 6.04 -28.22 -29.50
CA MET A 1 5.61 -28.71 -30.86
C MET A 1 4.54 -29.77 -30.71
N LEU A 2 3.50 -29.79 -31.55
CA LEU A 2 2.50 -30.86 -31.55
C LEU A 2 3.13 -32.10 -32.21
N LEU A 3 3.20 -33.20 -31.47
CA LEU A 3 3.79 -34.46 -31.92
C LEU A 3 2.75 -35.43 -32.42
N GLU A 4 1.59 -35.47 -31.77
CA GLU A 4 0.52 -36.41 -32.07
C GLU A 4 -0.84 -35.78 -31.76
N LEU A 5 -1.82 -35.97 -32.63
CA LEU A 5 -3.21 -35.59 -32.46
C LEU A 5 -4.09 -36.80 -32.68
N THR A 6 -4.84 -37.22 -31.69
CA THR A 6 -5.84 -38.26 -31.77
C THR A 6 -7.25 -37.67 -31.62
N VAL A 7 -8.11 -37.96 -32.57
CA VAL A 7 -9.52 -37.51 -32.60
C VAL A 7 -10.42 -38.72 -32.69
N ARG A 8 -11.43 -38.83 -31.82
CA ARG A 8 -12.43 -39.88 -31.80
C ARG A 8 -13.83 -39.30 -31.75
N ASP A 9 -14.69 -39.80 -32.56
CA ASP A 9 -16.14 -39.49 -32.63
C ASP A 9 -16.46 -38.00 -32.72
N LEU A 10 -15.67 -37.24 -33.50
CA LEU A 10 -15.86 -35.81 -33.72
C LEU A 10 -16.43 -35.56 -35.12
N GLY A 11 -17.65 -35.10 -35.24
CA GLY A 11 -18.34 -34.82 -36.49
C GLY A 11 -18.32 -35.99 -37.46
N VAL A 12 -17.63 -35.85 -38.58
CA VAL A 12 -17.50 -36.95 -39.60
C VAL A 12 -16.36 -37.92 -39.24
N ILE A 13 -15.50 -37.58 -38.32
CA ILE A 13 -14.35 -38.40 -37.94
C ILE A 13 -14.76 -39.42 -36.87
N GLU A 14 -14.66 -40.71 -37.22
CA GLU A 14 -14.86 -41.80 -36.27
C GLU A 14 -13.60 -42.01 -35.41
N HIS A 15 -12.46 -42.19 -36.07
CA HIS A 15 -11.15 -42.29 -35.43
C HIS A 15 -10.05 -41.83 -36.38
N SER A 16 -9.19 -40.96 -35.94
CA SER A 16 -8.02 -40.52 -36.68
C SER A 16 -6.88 -40.25 -35.72
N THR A 17 -5.66 -40.68 -36.06
CA THR A 17 -4.45 -40.32 -35.36
C THR A 17 -3.46 -39.75 -36.35
N LEU A 18 -3.01 -38.54 -36.12
CA LEU A 18 -2.02 -37.84 -36.92
C LEU A 18 -0.71 -37.78 -36.14
N TYR A 19 0.35 -38.31 -36.72
CA TYR A 19 1.73 -38.14 -36.22
C TYR A 19 2.38 -37.02 -37.00
N LEU A 20 2.84 -36.01 -36.27
CA LEU A 20 3.39 -34.79 -36.84
C LEU A 20 4.92 -34.74 -36.53
N GLY A 21 5.68 -34.46 -37.57
CA GLY A 21 7.15 -34.29 -37.46
C GLY A 21 7.56 -32.83 -37.32
N THR A 22 8.87 -32.64 -37.31
CA THR A 22 9.46 -31.30 -37.43
C THR A 22 9.28 -30.76 -38.83
N GLY A 23 9.06 -29.43 -38.95
CA GLY A 23 8.85 -28.75 -40.22
C GLY A 23 7.39 -28.70 -40.63
N MET A 24 7.15 -28.58 -41.93
CA MET A 24 5.81 -28.35 -42.48
C MET A 24 5.06 -29.66 -42.74
N THR A 25 3.84 -29.75 -42.21
CA THR A 25 2.86 -30.81 -42.52
C THR A 25 1.67 -30.20 -43.26
N VAL A 26 1.29 -30.79 -44.41
CA VAL A 26 0.15 -30.34 -45.25
C VAL A 26 -0.98 -31.36 -45.19
N LEU A 27 -2.19 -30.90 -44.80
CA LEU A 27 -3.42 -31.69 -44.83
C LEU A 27 -4.17 -31.38 -46.12
N THR A 28 -4.24 -32.34 -47.02
CA THR A 28 -4.95 -32.24 -48.30
C THR A 28 -6.19 -33.12 -48.30
N GLY A 29 -7.20 -32.79 -49.13
CA GLY A 29 -8.42 -33.58 -49.28
C GLY A 29 -9.57 -32.72 -49.81
N GLU A 30 -10.66 -33.37 -50.22
CA GLU A 30 -11.86 -32.69 -50.69
C GLU A 30 -12.58 -31.88 -49.59
N THR A 31 -13.41 -30.92 -50.00
CA THR A 31 -14.29 -30.17 -49.08
C THR A 31 -15.24 -31.14 -48.39
N GLY A 32 -15.30 -31.09 -47.04
CA GLY A 32 -16.10 -32.05 -46.24
C GLY A 32 -15.38 -33.31 -45.76
N ALA A 33 -14.14 -33.58 -46.24
CA ALA A 33 -13.37 -34.77 -45.86
C ALA A 33 -12.79 -34.75 -44.42
N GLY A 34 -13.15 -33.77 -43.58
CA GLY A 34 -12.70 -33.72 -42.19
C GLY A 34 -11.54 -32.75 -41.91
N LYS A 35 -10.98 -32.03 -42.91
CA LYS A 35 -9.89 -31.07 -42.72
C LYS A 35 -10.26 -29.99 -41.66
N THR A 36 -11.39 -29.33 -41.85
CA THR A 36 -11.91 -28.33 -40.92
C THR A 36 -12.16 -28.92 -39.52
N MET A 37 -12.56 -30.21 -39.45
CA MET A 37 -12.76 -30.90 -38.17
C MET A 37 -11.44 -31.14 -37.43
N ILE A 38 -10.32 -31.36 -38.10
CA ILE A 38 -8.99 -31.46 -37.50
C ILE A 38 -8.57 -30.10 -36.92
N VAL A 39 -8.77 -29.01 -37.67
CA VAL A 39 -8.50 -27.66 -37.17
C VAL A 39 -9.37 -27.33 -35.95
N GLN A 40 -10.69 -27.67 -36.04
CA GLN A 40 -11.60 -27.51 -34.88
C GLN A 40 -11.18 -28.38 -33.68
N ALA A 41 -10.68 -29.60 -33.90
CA ALA A 41 -10.17 -30.46 -32.86
C ALA A 41 -9.00 -29.78 -32.10
N ILE A 42 -8.03 -29.22 -32.83
CA ILE A 42 -6.91 -28.47 -32.23
C ILE A 42 -7.47 -27.27 -31.48
N GLN A 43 -8.41 -26.52 -32.04
CA GLN A 43 -9.03 -25.36 -31.39
C GLN A 43 -9.71 -25.72 -30.06
N VAL A 44 -10.50 -26.78 -30.05
CA VAL A 44 -11.16 -27.29 -28.84
C VAL A 44 -10.16 -27.76 -27.80
N LEU A 45 -9.08 -28.40 -28.24
CA LEU A 45 -8.00 -28.86 -27.39
C LEU A 45 -7.27 -27.67 -26.74
N MET A 46 -7.17 -26.52 -27.43
CA MET A 46 -6.60 -25.26 -26.89
C MET A 46 -7.60 -24.46 -26.04
N GLY A 47 -8.63 -25.10 -25.47
CA GLY A 47 -9.58 -24.44 -24.58
C GLY A 47 -10.75 -23.74 -25.29
N GLY A 48 -10.88 -23.92 -26.60
CA GLY A 48 -11.96 -23.36 -27.40
C GLY A 48 -13.36 -23.82 -26.97
N LYS A 49 -14.38 -23.10 -27.42
CA LYS A 49 -15.79 -23.41 -27.13
C LYS A 49 -16.15 -24.77 -27.69
N THR A 50 -16.93 -25.54 -26.95
CA THR A 50 -17.44 -26.85 -27.37
C THR A 50 -18.95 -26.81 -27.51
N ASP A 51 -19.46 -27.49 -28.51
CA ASP A 51 -20.89 -27.70 -28.71
C ASP A 51 -21.19 -29.20 -28.82
N GLN A 52 -22.35 -29.63 -28.31
CA GLN A 52 -22.77 -31.02 -28.34
C GLN A 52 -22.97 -31.54 -29.78
N SER A 53 -23.27 -30.65 -30.73
CA SER A 53 -23.36 -30.96 -32.16
C SER A 53 -22.04 -31.42 -32.77
N MET A 54 -20.92 -31.18 -32.13
CA MET A 54 -19.60 -31.69 -32.54
C MET A 54 -19.45 -33.19 -32.34
N VAL A 55 -20.27 -33.81 -31.49
CA VAL A 55 -20.21 -35.26 -31.25
C VAL A 55 -20.82 -35.99 -32.47
N ARG A 56 -20.10 -37.01 -32.96
CA ARG A 56 -20.55 -37.86 -34.09
C ARG A 56 -21.92 -38.45 -33.80
N SER A 57 -22.79 -38.48 -34.81
CA SER A 57 -24.12 -39.11 -34.71
C SER A 57 -23.97 -40.58 -34.30
N GLY A 58 -24.65 -40.98 -33.21
CA GLY A 58 -24.60 -42.33 -32.67
C GLY A 58 -23.53 -42.56 -31.58
N ALA A 59 -22.62 -41.62 -31.38
CA ALA A 59 -21.61 -41.70 -30.30
C ALA A 59 -22.12 -41.05 -29.03
N SER A 60 -21.60 -41.50 -27.88
CA SER A 60 -21.92 -40.95 -26.54
C SER A 60 -21.07 -39.73 -26.18
N GLN A 61 -19.87 -39.61 -26.74
CA GLN A 61 -18.93 -38.50 -26.51
C GLN A 61 -17.91 -38.43 -27.64
N ALA A 62 -17.35 -37.22 -27.84
CA ALA A 62 -16.14 -37.04 -28.66
C ALA A 62 -14.93 -36.91 -27.71
N VAL A 63 -13.78 -37.43 -28.15
CA VAL A 63 -12.52 -37.34 -27.42
C VAL A 63 -11.43 -36.81 -28.34
N ILE A 64 -10.76 -35.76 -27.90
CA ILE A 64 -9.63 -35.17 -28.61
C ILE A 64 -8.43 -35.21 -27.65
N GLU A 65 -7.30 -35.71 -28.14
CA GLU A 65 -6.08 -35.81 -27.35
C GLU A 65 -4.88 -35.35 -28.20
N GLY A 66 -4.03 -34.53 -27.63
CA GLY A 66 -2.81 -34.05 -28.28
C GLY A 66 -1.61 -34.16 -27.37
N ARG A 67 -0.51 -34.66 -27.91
CA ARG A 67 0.78 -34.75 -27.23
C ARG A 67 1.71 -33.67 -27.81
N PHE A 68 2.24 -32.87 -26.92
CA PHE A 68 3.05 -31.71 -27.28
C PHE A 68 4.42 -31.79 -26.59
N GLU A 69 5.45 -31.41 -27.31
CA GLU A 69 6.77 -31.14 -26.75
C GLU A 69 6.90 -29.64 -26.44
N GLN A 70 7.30 -29.32 -25.21
CA GLN A 70 7.54 -27.96 -24.76
C GLN A 70 8.97 -27.52 -25.16
N LYS A 71 9.27 -26.20 -25.03
CA LYS A 71 10.58 -25.62 -25.34
C LYS A 71 11.72 -26.17 -24.46
N ASN A 72 11.41 -26.71 -23.30
CA ASN A 72 12.35 -27.34 -22.39
C ASN A 72 12.57 -28.86 -22.66
N GLY A 73 11.97 -29.40 -23.70
CA GLY A 73 12.06 -30.82 -24.09
C GLY A 73 11.13 -31.74 -23.27
N THR A 74 10.28 -31.21 -22.38
CA THR A 74 9.29 -32.04 -21.67
C THR A 74 8.03 -32.21 -22.54
N GLU A 75 7.43 -33.41 -22.48
CA GLU A 75 6.16 -33.66 -23.13
C GLU A 75 5.00 -33.34 -22.23
N ILE A 76 3.89 -32.89 -22.82
CA ILE A 76 2.62 -32.63 -22.14
C ILE A 76 1.47 -33.20 -22.95
N VAL A 77 0.51 -33.81 -22.31
CA VAL A 77 -0.68 -34.40 -22.92
C VAL A 77 -1.92 -33.58 -22.57
N LEU A 78 -2.55 -33.02 -23.58
CA LEU A 78 -3.82 -32.32 -23.41
C LEU A 78 -4.95 -33.21 -23.95
N ARG A 79 -6.04 -33.30 -23.15
CA ARG A 79 -7.21 -34.11 -23.54
C ARG A 79 -8.50 -33.34 -23.28
N ARG A 80 -9.41 -33.41 -24.27
CA ARG A 80 -10.75 -32.83 -24.17
C ARG A 80 -11.79 -33.89 -24.42
N VAL A 81 -12.81 -33.97 -23.55
CA VAL A 81 -13.94 -34.89 -23.67
C VAL A 81 -15.21 -34.08 -23.78
N ILE A 82 -15.97 -34.28 -24.87
CA ILE A 82 -17.23 -33.58 -25.15
C ILE A 82 -18.33 -34.64 -25.09
N PRO A 83 -19.11 -34.75 -24.00
CA PRO A 83 -20.21 -35.68 -23.92
C PRO A 83 -21.43 -35.14 -24.69
N ILE A 84 -22.27 -36.03 -25.24
CA ILE A 84 -23.54 -35.66 -25.87
C ILE A 84 -24.55 -35.05 -24.90
N LYS A 85 -24.38 -35.32 -23.59
CA LYS A 85 -25.15 -34.71 -22.49
C LYS A 85 -24.21 -34.26 -21.40
N GLY A 86 -24.36 -32.99 -20.94
CA GLY A 86 -23.55 -32.46 -19.87
C GLY A 86 -22.47 -31.50 -20.35
N ARG A 87 -21.51 -31.18 -19.46
CA ARG A 87 -20.41 -30.22 -19.69
C ARG A 87 -19.17 -30.93 -20.21
N SER A 88 -18.45 -30.30 -21.12
CA SER A 88 -17.14 -30.79 -21.57
C SER A 88 -16.13 -30.78 -20.42
N ARG A 89 -15.18 -31.71 -20.47
CA ARG A 89 -14.13 -31.89 -19.47
C ARG A 89 -12.76 -31.75 -20.14
N SER A 90 -11.85 -31.07 -19.46
CA SER A 90 -10.46 -30.85 -19.88
C SER A 90 -9.51 -31.56 -18.98
N TYR A 91 -8.42 -32.07 -19.51
CA TYR A 91 -7.37 -32.74 -18.74
C TYR A 91 -6.00 -32.30 -19.25
N ILE A 92 -5.08 -32.07 -18.35
CA ILE A 92 -3.66 -31.81 -18.58
C ILE A 92 -2.88 -32.91 -17.86
N ASP A 93 -2.10 -33.69 -18.57
CA ASP A 93 -1.36 -34.87 -18.06
C ASP A 93 -2.24 -35.82 -17.21
N GLY A 94 -3.47 -36.04 -17.66
CA GLY A 94 -4.44 -36.87 -16.98
C GLY A 94 -5.17 -36.24 -15.80
N GLN A 95 -4.78 -35.07 -15.34
CA GLN A 95 -5.46 -34.35 -14.27
C GLN A 95 -6.54 -33.41 -14.83
N MET A 96 -7.66 -33.33 -14.12
CA MET A 96 -8.77 -32.44 -14.54
C MET A 96 -8.33 -30.97 -14.45
N ALA A 97 -8.55 -30.22 -15.52
CA ALA A 97 -8.24 -28.80 -15.61
C ALA A 97 -9.45 -27.98 -16.03
N SER A 98 -9.47 -26.70 -15.72
CA SER A 98 -10.45 -25.75 -16.23
C SER A 98 -10.20 -25.41 -17.70
N ALA A 99 -11.24 -24.95 -18.41
CA ALA A 99 -11.07 -24.46 -19.77
C ALA A 99 -10.16 -23.24 -19.87
N ALA A 100 -10.10 -22.42 -18.81
CA ALA A 100 -9.23 -21.26 -18.73
C ALA A 100 -7.74 -21.64 -18.60
N GLU A 101 -7.42 -22.62 -17.74
CA GLU A 101 -6.06 -23.16 -17.63
C GLU A 101 -5.59 -23.78 -18.92
N MET A 102 -6.46 -24.55 -19.58
CA MET A 102 -6.17 -25.15 -20.88
C MET A 102 -5.95 -24.07 -21.97
N SER A 103 -6.75 -22.99 -21.98
CA SER A 103 -6.56 -21.87 -22.90
C SER A 103 -5.24 -21.15 -22.68
N SER A 104 -4.91 -20.84 -21.43
CA SER A 104 -3.66 -20.17 -21.08
C SER A 104 -2.41 -20.97 -21.52
N LEU A 105 -2.47 -22.28 -21.36
CA LEU A 105 -1.40 -23.17 -21.81
C LEU A 105 -1.40 -23.30 -23.33
N GLY A 106 -2.59 -23.44 -23.95
CA GLY A 106 -2.77 -23.54 -25.39
C GLY A 106 -2.16 -22.38 -26.17
N GLU A 107 -2.37 -21.14 -25.68
CA GLU A 107 -1.81 -19.92 -26.28
C GLU A 107 -0.27 -19.92 -26.32
N GLN A 108 0.38 -20.67 -25.44
CA GLN A 108 1.85 -20.76 -25.36
C GLN A 108 2.43 -21.81 -26.32
N ILE A 109 1.65 -22.84 -26.68
CA ILE A 109 2.15 -24.01 -27.43
C ILE A 109 1.64 -24.09 -28.86
N VAL A 110 0.47 -23.49 -29.20
CA VAL A 110 -0.11 -23.51 -30.55
C VAL A 110 -0.61 -22.12 -30.92
N ASP A 111 -0.28 -21.69 -32.11
CA ASP A 111 -0.84 -20.50 -32.73
C ASP A 111 -1.69 -20.91 -33.95
N LEU A 112 -2.97 -20.60 -33.87
CA LEU A 112 -3.97 -20.98 -34.86
C LEU A 112 -4.38 -19.79 -35.73
N HIS A 113 -4.33 -19.96 -37.05
CA HIS A 113 -4.67 -18.92 -38.02
C HIS A 113 -5.75 -19.46 -38.99
N GLY A 114 -7.04 -19.15 -38.75
CA GLY A 114 -8.14 -19.61 -39.56
C GLY A 114 -9.43 -18.79 -39.37
N GLN A 115 -10.45 -19.06 -40.20
CA GLN A 115 -11.70 -18.26 -40.34
C GLN A 115 -12.49 -17.99 -39.05
N HIS A 116 -12.36 -18.80 -38.03
CA HIS A 116 -13.16 -18.71 -36.80
C HIS A 116 -12.40 -18.19 -35.55
N GLN A 117 -11.12 -17.82 -35.71
CA GLN A 117 -10.29 -17.43 -34.55
C GLN A 117 -9.77 -16.00 -34.58
N HIS A 118 -10.18 -15.20 -35.53
CA HIS A 118 -9.68 -13.84 -35.69
C HIS A 118 -9.90 -12.90 -34.49
N GLN A 119 -10.74 -13.26 -33.54
CA GLN A 119 -11.04 -12.34 -32.40
C GLN A 119 -9.89 -12.19 -31.36
N SER A 120 -9.12 -13.23 -31.11
CA SER A 120 -8.02 -13.13 -30.10
C SER A 120 -6.77 -12.44 -30.68
N LEU A 121 -6.39 -12.79 -31.91
CA LEU A 121 -5.23 -12.22 -32.61
C LEU A 121 -5.43 -10.75 -33.03
N LEU A 122 -6.69 -10.32 -33.11
CA LEU A 122 -7.07 -8.97 -33.51
C LEU A 122 -7.24 -8.04 -32.30
N SER A 123 -7.04 -8.55 -31.10
CA SER A 123 -7.11 -7.71 -29.92
C SER A 123 -5.94 -6.70 -29.88
N ALA A 124 -6.23 -5.48 -29.42
CA ALA A 124 -5.21 -4.43 -29.28
C ALA A 124 -4.01 -4.90 -28.43
N ARG A 125 -4.24 -5.80 -27.47
CA ARG A 125 -3.19 -6.39 -26.64
C ARG A 125 -2.20 -7.21 -27.50
N VAL A 126 -2.69 -8.13 -28.30
CA VAL A 126 -1.84 -9.01 -29.14
C VAL A 126 -1.08 -8.18 -30.18
N GLN A 127 -1.73 -7.16 -30.77
CA GLN A 127 -1.08 -6.28 -31.74
C GLN A 127 0.05 -5.45 -31.09
N ARG A 128 -0.14 -5.02 -29.86
CA ARG A 128 0.91 -4.38 -29.07
C ARG A 128 2.04 -5.37 -28.76
N ASP A 129 1.71 -6.58 -28.36
CA ASP A 129 2.69 -7.61 -28.03
C ASP A 129 3.55 -7.97 -29.27
N PHE A 130 3.00 -7.93 -30.49
CA PHE A 130 3.77 -8.06 -31.74
C PHE A 130 4.79 -6.92 -31.90
N LEU A 131 4.39 -5.69 -31.66
CA LEU A 131 5.29 -4.54 -31.73
C LEU A 131 6.36 -4.59 -30.65
N ASP A 132 5.98 -4.96 -29.42
CA ASP A 132 6.91 -5.08 -28.28
C ASP A 132 7.95 -6.19 -28.56
N GLN A 133 7.52 -7.34 -29.07
CA GLN A 133 8.39 -8.43 -29.45
C GLN A 133 9.38 -8.02 -30.57
N TYR A 134 8.89 -7.38 -31.62
CA TYR A 134 9.72 -6.87 -32.72
C TYR A 134 10.73 -5.83 -32.25
N SER A 135 10.32 -4.99 -31.31
CA SER A 135 11.12 -3.89 -30.76
C SER A 135 12.09 -4.31 -29.66
N GLY A 136 12.01 -5.56 -29.17
CA GLY A 136 12.78 -6.04 -28.03
C GLY A 136 12.39 -5.33 -26.71
N ILE A 137 11.15 -4.84 -26.59
CA ILE A 137 10.68 -4.15 -25.41
C ILE A 137 10.43 -5.14 -24.27
N ASN A 138 11.07 -4.89 -23.12
CA ASN A 138 10.85 -5.65 -21.90
C ASN A 138 10.02 -4.82 -20.92
N LEU A 139 8.82 -5.30 -20.61
CA LEU A 139 7.89 -4.61 -19.69
C LEU A 139 8.13 -4.96 -18.22
N SER A 140 9.10 -5.82 -17.88
CA SER A 140 9.32 -6.29 -16.51
C SER A 140 9.64 -5.15 -15.55
N ALA A 141 10.51 -4.21 -15.95
CA ALA A 141 10.88 -3.06 -15.13
C ALA A 141 9.66 -2.18 -14.80
N LEU A 142 8.83 -1.85 -15.81
CA LEU A 142 7.61 -1.07 -15.61
C LEU A 142 6.60 -1.81 -14.73
N SER A 143 6.42 -3.11 -14.93
CA SER A 143 5.53 -3.95 -14.13
C SER A 143 5.98 -4.02 -12.67
N THR A 144 7.26 -4.25 -12.42
CA THR A 144 7.85 -4.28 -11.08
C THR A 144 7.70 -2.93 -10.38
N ALA A 145 7.98 -1.83 -11.07
CA ALA A 145 7.81 -0.49 -10.50
C ALA A 145 6.34 -0.18 -10.16
N LYS A 146 5.37 -0.58 -10.99
CA LYS A 146 3.94 -0.44 -10.70
C LYS A 146 3.50 -1.29 -9.50
N SER A 147 3.99 -2.52 -9.38
CA SER A 147 3.72 -3.40 -8.22
C SER A 147 4.30 -2.80 -6.94
N ASN A 148 5.53 -2.28 -7.00
CA ASN A 148 6.18 -1.62 -5.87
C ASN A 148 5.42 -0.37 -5.43
N LEU A 149 4.96 0.47 -6.38
CA LEU A 149 4.12 1.62 -6.08
C LEU A 149 2.83 1.21 -5.35
N SER A 150 2.18 0.14 -5.80
CA SER A 150 0.97 -0.38 -5.15
C SER A 150 1.23 -0.80 -3.71
N THR A 151 2.36 -1.46 -3.45
CA THR A 151 2.78 -1.86 -2.09
C THR A 151 3.07 -0.65 -1.21
N LEU A 152 3.80 0.35 -1.73
CA LEU A 152 4.11 1.59 -1.00
C LEU A 152 2.84 2.37 -0.64
N LEU A 153 1.87 2.47 -1.56
CA LEU A 153 0.58 3.12 -1.31
C LEU A 153 -0.25 2.37 -0.27
N LYS A 154 -0.22 1.04 -0.30
CA LYS A 154 -0.88 0.22 0.71
C LYS A 154 -0.26 0.45 2.09
N ASN A 155 1.07 0.42 2.19
CA ASN A 155 1.80 0.67 3.44
C ASN A 155 1.51 2.09 3.98
N LEU A 156 1.46 3.11 3.11
CA LEU A 156 1.11 4.47 3.53
C LEU A 156 -0.33 4.55 4.06
N ASN A 157 -1.27 3.83 3.44
CA ASN A 157 -2.66 3.79 3.90
C ASN A 157 -2.82 3.02 5.23
N GLU A 158 -2.03 1.97 5.44
CA GLU A 158 -2.02 1.19 6.69
C GLU A 158 -1.41 1.97 7.87
N LEU A 159 -0.49 2.91 7.61
CA LEU A 159 0.01 3.84 8.62
C LEU A 159 -1.09 4.75 9.18
N GLY A 160 -2.18 5.01 8.47
CA GLY A 160 -3.41 5.67 8.92
C GLY A 160 -3.25 7.11 9.40
N GLY A 161 -4.31 7.91 9.23
CA GLY A 161 -4.47 9.23 9.85
C GLY A 161 -4.17 10.42 8.92
N ASP A 162 -4.98 11.47 9.12
CA ASP A 162 -4.76 12.79 8.54
C ASP A 162 -3.49 13.41 9.16
N ASP A 163 -2.48 13.69 8.35
CA ASP A 163 -1.21 14.32 8.76
C ASP A 163 -1.45 15.59 9.60
N GLN A 164 -2.48 16.36 9.29
CA GLN A 164 -2.81 17.59 10.00
C GLN A 164 -3.33 17.33 11.42
N SER A 165 -4.10 16.27 11.63
CA SER A 165 -4.57 15.87 12.96
C SER A 165 -3.42 15.36 13.83
N ARG A 166 -2.52 14.57 13.25
CA ARG A 166 -1.35 14.03 13.94
C ARG A 166 -0.38 15.14 14.35
N GLN A 167 -0.11 16.12 13.45
CA GLN A 167 0.77 17.26 13.77
C GLN A 167 0.22 18.09 14.93
N ARG A 168 -1.09 18.34 14.99
CA ARG A 168 -1.74 19.01 16.11
C ARG A 168 -1.56 18.24 17.43
N GLU A 169 -1.63 16.91 17.36
CA GLU A 169 -1.44 16.05 18.53
C GLU A 169 0.02 16.05 19.01
N ILE A 170 0.98 16.06 18.11
CA ILE A 170 2.41 16.24 18.40
C ILE A 170 2.65 17.58 19.10
N ASP A 171 2.12 18.68 18.56
CA ASP A 171 2.29 20.03 19.15
C ASP A 171 1.62 20.12 20.51
N PHE A 172 0.48 19.48 20.70
CA PHE A 172 -0.23 19.41 21.97
C PHE A 172 0.56 18.61 23.02
N CYS A 173 1.11 17.46 22.67
CA CYS A 173 1.97 16.68 23.55
C CYS A 173 3.22 17.48 23.98
N LYS A 174 3.89 18.16 23.04
CA LYS A 174 5.03 19.02 23.31
C LYS A 174 4.69 20.15 24.30
N PHE A 175 3.53 20.79 24.10
CA PHE A 175 3.06 21.84 25.02
C PHE A 175 2.85 21.30 26.44
N GLN A 176 2.16 20.16 26.59
CA GLN A 176 1.91 19.55 27.90
C GLN A 176 3.20 19.16 28.62
N ILE A 177 4.16 18.55 27.91
CA ILE A 177 5.46 18.19 28.47
C ILE A 177 6.20 19.45 28.94
N ALA A 178 6.26 20.49 28.10
CA ALA A 178 6.95 21.74 28.45
C ALA A 178 6.33 22.46 29.65
N GLU A 179 5.01 22.48 29.80
CA GLU A 179 4.32 23.07 30.94
C GLU A 179 4.69 22.37 32.26
N ILE A 180 4.75 21.01 32.21
CA ILE A 180 5.16 20.24 33.39
C ILE A 180 6.65 20.45 33.69
N ASP A 181 7.51 20.44 32.66
CA ASP A 181 8.96 20.59 32.82
C ASP A 181 9.37 21.95 33.37
N VAL A 182 8.70 23.03 32.95
CA VAL A 182 8.93 24.40 33.47
C VAL A 182 8.67 24.48 34.99
N SER A 183 7.78 23.65 35.51
CA SER A 183 7.46 23.64 36.91
C SER A 183 8.57 23.06 37.81
N GLN A 184 9.52 22.31 37.21
CA GLN A 184 10.67 21.74 37.91
C GLN A 184 10.29 21.02 39.24
N ILE A 185 9.35 20.07 39.16
CA ILE A 185 8.92 19.25 40.30
C ILE A 185 10.15 18.50 40.83
N SER A 186 10.52 18.75 42.10
CA SER A 186 11.73 18.18 42.70
C SER A 186 11.54 16.73 43.15
N ASN A 187 10.40 16.40 43.71
CA ASN A 187 10.04 15.04 44.12
C ASN A 187 8.52 14.91 44.30
N VAL A 188 8.03 13.68 44.49
CA VAL A 188 6.60 13.35 44.61
C VAL A 188 5.97 13.85 45.92
N ASP A 189 6.79 14.10 46.97
CA ASP A 189 6.35 14.55 48.30
C ASP A 189 6.42 16.06 48.44
N GLU A 190 6.88 16.81 47.44
CA GLU A 190 7.09 18.24 47.48
C GLU A 190 5.87 19.01 48.00
N LEU A 191 4.64 18.62 47.64
CA LEU A 191 3.43 19.24 48.15
C LEU A 191 3.25 19.07 49.67
N ASN A 192 3.55 17.87 50.18
CA ASN A 192 3.46 17.58 51.61
C ASN A 192 4.54 18.35 52.41
N ASP A 193 5.72 18.47 51.82
CA ASP A 193 6.82 19.22 52.47
C ASP A 193 6.51 20.72 52.48
N LEU A 194 5.96 21.27 51.41
CA LEU A 194 5.50 22.67 51.35
C LEU A 194 4.35 22.94 52.30
N GLU A 195 3.40 22.02 52.47
CA GLU A 195 2.27 22.14 53.40
C GLU A 195 2.80 22.22 54.86
N ARG A 196 3.70 21.30 55.23
CA ARG A 196 4.34 21.33 56.55
C ARG A 196 5.13 22.64 56.80
N MET A 197 5.82 23.13 55.77
CA MET A 197 6.59 24.38 55.87
C MET A 197 5.66 25.59 55.97
N GLU A 198 4.54 25.60 55.25
CA GLU A 198 3.50 26.65 55.35
C GLU A 198 2.91 26.69 56.76
N ASP A 199 2.55 25.52 57.34
CA ASP A 199 2.01 25.45 58.71
C ASP A 199 2.99 25.97 59.71
N LEU A 200 4.28 25.56 59.64
CA LEU A 200 5.33 26.04 60.54
C LEU A 200 5.52 27.57 60.49
N LEU A 201 5.55 28.14 59.29
CA LEU A 201 5.72 29.59 59.09
C LEU A 201 4.48 30.40 59.53
N ALA A 202 3.30 29.85 59.29
CA ALA A 202 2.04 30.47 59.71
C ALA A 202 1.88 30.44 61.24
N ASP A 203 2.24 29.31 61.87
CA ASP A 203 2.23 29.15 63.32
C ASP A 203 3.21 30.10 63.96
N ALA A 204 4.41 30.29 63.40
CA ALA A 204 5.40 31.26 63.90
C ALA A 204 4.81 32.67 63.96
N ALA A 205 4.16 33.15 62.93
CA ALA A 205 3.51 34.47 62.90
C ALA A 205 2.42 34.61 63.99
N ALA A 206 1.62 33.54 64.20
CA ALA A 206 0.58 33.51 65.20
C ALA A 206 1.16 33.56 66.62
N HIS A 207 2.20 32.81 66.89
CA HIS A 207 2.86 32.78 68.16
C HIS A 207 3.49 34.15 68.56
N ILE A 208 4.13 34.82 67.57
CA ILE A 208 4.66 36.19 67.79
C ILE A 208 3.51 37.15 68.12
N LEU A 209 2.38 37.07 67.37
CA LEU A 209 1.25 37.97 67.64
C LEU A 209 0.67 37.78 69.05
N GLU A 210 0.38 36.53 69.41
CA GLU A 210 -0.24 36.25 70.72
C GLU A 210 0.74 36.46 71.91
N GLY A 211 2.00 36.10 71.71
CA GLY A 211 3.04 36.40 72.69
C GLY A 211 3.25 37.90 72.90
N SER A 212 3.27 38.68 71.82
CA SER A 212 3.38 40.16 71.94
C SER A 212 2.16 40.76 72.60
N LYS A 213 0.95 40.30 72.34
CA LYS A 213 -0.28 40.72 73.00
C LYS A 213 -0.19 40.44 74.54
N ALA A 214 0.22 39.23 74.90
CA ALA A 214 0.34 38.83 76.26
C ALA A 214 1.38 39.71 76.99
N HIS A 215 2.55 39.99 76.40
CA HIS A 215 3.56 40.86 76.93
C HIS A 215 3.02 42.30 77.17
N ILE A 216 2.28 42.85 76.21
CA ILE A 216 1.64 44.17 76.33
C ILE A 216 0.63 44.21 77.52
N LEU A 217 -0.15 43.17 77.70
CA LEU A 217 -1.10 43.07 78.83
C LEU A 217 -0.42 42.97 80.13
N LEU A 218 0.81 42.44 80.24
CA LEU A 218 1.58 42.38 81.48
C LEU A 218 2.28 43.70 81.79
N THR A 219 2.92 44.32 80.76
CA THR A 219 3.87 45.44 80.98
C THR A 219 3.48 46.74 80.29
N GLY A 220 2.43 46.79 79.45
CA GLY A 220 1.96 47.99 78.74
C GLY A 220 1.24 48.97 79.70
N ASP A 221 0.86 50.14 79.13
CA ASP A 221 0.13 51.18 79.91
C ASP A 221 -1.17 50.59 80.46
N LEU A 222 -1.37 50.74 81.78
CA LEU A 222 -2.43 50.16 82.60
C LEU A 222 -2.43 48.61 82.62
N GLY A 223 -1.33 48.01 82.30
CA GLY A 223 -1.12 46.54 82.34
C GLY A 223 -1.10 46.01 83.80
N ALA A 224 -0.93 44.68 83.87
CA ALA A 224 -0.96 44.01 85.19
C ALA A 224 0.14 44.58 86.17
N PHE A 225 1.34 44.95 85.68
CA PHE A 225 2.39 45.53 86.46
C PHE A 225 2.02 46.92 87.03
N ASP A 226 1.42 47.79 86.23
CA ASP A 226 0.93 49.10 86.65
C ASP A 226 -0.15 48.98 87.72
N GLN A 227 -1.11 48.10 87.54
CA GLN A 227 -2.16 47.84 88.50
C GLN A 227 -1.63 47.27 89.84
N MET A 228 -0.64 46.39 89.75
CA MET A 228 0.02 45.83 90.89
C MET A 228 0.80 46.93 91.64
N SER A 229 1.50 47.77 90.92
CA SER A 229 2.25 48.91 91.50
C SER A 229 1.31 49.91 92.17
N ALA A 230 0.13 50.19 91.58
CA ALA A 230 -0.87 51.05 92.19
C ALA A 230 -1.43 50.42 93.47
N ALA A 231 -1.64 49.11 93.54
CA ALA A 231 -2.10 48.42 94.75
C ALA A 231 -1.04 48.43 95.85
N ILE A 232 0.23 48.22 95.51
CA ILE A 232 1.35 48.32 96.47
C ILE A 232 1.45 49.73 97.06
N ASN A 233 1.39 50.75 96.19
CA ASN A 233 1.43 52.13 96.60
C ASN A 233 0.28 52.54 97.53
N ALA A 234 -0.93 51.99 97.30
CA ALA A 234 -2.07 52.26 98.21
C ALA A 234 -1.92 51.64 99.59
N LEU A 235 -1.11 50.62 99.79
CA LEU A 235 -0.89 49.92 101.01
C LEU A 235 0.41 50.35 101.69
N ASN A 236 1.26 51.16 101.07
CA ASN A 236 2.58 51.57 101.53
C ASN A 236 2.47 52.28 102.87
N ASP A 237 3.42 51.94 103.80
CA ASP A 237 3.58 52.48 105.16
C ASP A 237 2.34 52.28 106.11
N ARG A 238 1.46 51.27 105.80
CA ARG A 238 0.30 50.95 106.62
C ARG A 238 0.49 49.64 107.40
N GLN A 239 0.81 49.75 108.68
CA GLN A 239 1.19 48.65 109.59
C GLN A 239 0.33 47.37 109.47
N PRO A 240 -1.00 47.41 109.39
CA PRO A 240 -1.79 46.19 109.30
C PRO A 240 -1.58 45.39 107.96
N TYR A 241 -0.97 46.01 106.95
CA TYR A 241 -0.81 45.43 105.62
C TYR A 241 0.65 45.12 105.24
N ALA A 242 1.60 45.31 106.09
CA ALA A 242 3.04 45.21 105.84
C ALA A 242 3.46 43.82 105.27
N GLU A 243 2.88 42.75 105.74
CA GLU A 243 3.19 41.39 105.20
C GLU A 243 2.54 41.17 103.82
N ILE A 244 1.34 41.70 103.55
CA ILE A 244 0.68 41.61 102.25
C ILE A 244 1.43 42.49 101.22
N GLU A 245 1.84 43.69 101.62
CA GLU A 245 2.66 44.56 100.77
C GLU A 245 4.00 43.90 100.38
N LYS A 246 4.66 43.25 101.27
CA LYS A 246 5.90 42.51 101.02
C LYS A 246 5.58 41.34 99.99
N HIS A 247 4.48 40.61 100.17
CA HIS A 247 4.07 39.55 99.27
C HIS A 247 3.75 40.11 97.91
N LEU A 248 3.03 41.22 97.80
CA LEU A 248 2.70 41.85 96.50
C LEU A 248 3.96 42.34 95.78
N ARG A 249 4.97 42.83 96.47
CA ARG A 249 6.29 43.21 95.92
C ARG A 249 7.02 42.01 95.36
N SER A 250 6.96 40.86 96.02
CA SER A 250 7.56 39.61 95.54
C SER A 250 6.83 39.13 94.21
N VAL A 251 5.51 39.14 94.24
CA VAL A 251 4.69 38.77 93.05
C VAL A 251 4.91 39.75 91.89
N SER A 252 5.08 41.02 92.13
CA SER A 252 5.41 42.03 91.13
C SER A 252 6.77 41.81 90.47
N ALA A 253 7.78 41.39 91.27
CA ALA A 253 9.08 41.01 90.69
C ALA A 253 8.99 39.75 89.83
N GLU A 254 8.28 38.70 90.27
CA GLU A 254 8.06 37.46 89.52
C GLU A 254 7.28 37.75 88.25
N LEU A 255 6.32 38.67 88.23
CA LEU A 255 5.56 39.08 87.06
C LEU A 255 6.43 39.75 85.98
N LEU A 256 7.38 40.65 86.46
CA LEU A 256 8.38 41.28 85.57
C LEU A 256 9.29 40.24 84.93
N ASP A 257 9.83 39.31 85.76
CA ASP A 257 10.68 38.23 85.24
C ASP A 257 9.96 37.36 84.17
N ALA A 258 8.72 36.98 84.46
CA ALA A 258 7.94 36.23 83.51
C ALA A 258 7.62 37.01 82.21
N ALA A 259 7.38 38.31 82.32
CA ALA A 259 7.18 39.17 81.16
C ALA A 259 8.45 39.31 80.30
N GLU A 260 9.62 39.42 80.95
CA GLU A 260 10.88 39.46 80.21
C GLU A 260 11.24 38.12 79.56
N GLU A 261 10.98 36.99 80.23
CA GLU A 261 11.11 35.65 79.60
C GLU A 261 10.23 35.54 78.40
N LEU A 262 8.98 35.99 78.48
CA LEU A 262 8.03 35.98 77.34
C LEU A 262 8.53 36.86 76.18
N ARG A 263 9.03 38.05 76.41
CA ARG A 263 9.63 38.93 75.43
C ARG A 263 10.79 38.24 74.69
N VAL A 264 11.71 37.65 75.45
CA VAL A 264 12.86 36.92 74.88
C VAL A 264 12.41 35.73 74.04
N LEU A 265 11.38 35.00 74.48
CA LEU A 265 10.83 33.90 73.72
C LEU A 265 10.22 34.39 72.38
N VAL A 266 9.43 35.46 72.37
CA VAL A 266 8.84 36.07 71.18
C VAL A 266 9.91 36.55 70.19
N GLU A 267 10.95 37.19 70.66
CA GLU A 267 12.08 37.67 69.85
C GLU A 267 12.91 36.55 69.22
N ARG A 268 12.88 35.34 69.75
CA ARG A 268 13.61 34.18 69.24
C ARG A 268 12.83 33.45 68.12
N ILE A 269 11.52 33.70 67.96
CA ILE A 269 10.73 33.13 66.92
C ILE A 269 11.03 33.87 65.60
N GLU A 270 11.60 33.17 64.60
CA GLU A 270 11.89 33.74 63.30
C GLU A 270 10.60 33.86 62.52
N ASP A 271 10.20 35.08 62.15
CA ASP A 271 9.10 35.38 61.23
C ASP A 271 9.65 35.73 59.84
N ASP A 272 9.29 34.94 58.80
CA ASP A 272 9.70 35.20 57.43
C ASP A 272 8.47 35.23 56.50
N PRO A 273 7.77 36.38 56.42
CA PRO A 273 6.59 36.53 55.57
C PRO A 273 6.90 36.38 54.09
N LYS A 274 8.14 36.65 53.67
CA LYS A 274 8.54 36.46 52.24
C LYS A 274 8.59 35.00 51.92
N LYS A 275 9.24 34.21 52.76
CA LYS A 275 9.34 32.77 52.59
C LYS A 275 7.97 32.09 52.66
N LEU A 276 7.09 32.55 53.54
CA LEU A 276 5.71 32.07 53.60
C LEU A 276 4.98 32.30 52.27
N ASN A 277 5.10 33.49 51.67
CA ASN A 277 4.53 33.77 50.36
C ASN A 277 5.14 32.92 49.26
N GLU A 278 6.45 32.75 49.21
CA GLU A 278 7.12 31.89 48.22
C GLU A 278 6.65 30.44 48.32
N VAL A 279 6.51 29.92 49.54
CA VAL A 279 5.96 28.56 49.77
C VAL A 279 4.53 28.45 49.30
N ARG A 280 3.68 29.42 49.53
CA ARG A 280 2.28 29.45 49.07
C ARG A 280 2.17 29.54 47.59
N GLU A 281 2.92 30.39 46.92
CA GLU A 281 2.95 30.51 45.44
C GLU A 281 3.42 29.21 44.80
N ARG A 282 4.48 28.61 45.34
CA ARG A 282 5.00 27.34 44.88
C ARG A 282 3.96 26.21 45.02
N ARG A 283 3.36 26.12 46.21
CA ARG A 283 2.30 25.13 46.48
C ARG A 283 1.12 25.31 45.56
N GLN A 284 0.67 26.55 45.31
CA GLN A 284 -0.43 26.84 44.39
C GLN A 284 -0.10 26.41 42.96
N THR A 285 1.11 26.67 42.47
CA THR A 285 1.56 26.25 41.14
C THR A 285 1.49 24.72 40.96
N LEU A 286 1.94 23.98 41.97
CA LEU A 286 1.89 22.51 41.94
C LEU A 286 0.45 21.97 42.02
N LEU A 287 -0.40 22.61 42.85
CA LEU A 287 -1.83 22.24 42.91
C LEU A 287 -2.57 22.47 41.59
N ASP A 288 -2.22 23.55 40.88
CA ASP A 288 -2.82 23.84 39.57
C ASP A 288 -2.39 22.80 38.51
N LEU A 289 -1.14 22.32 38.55
CA LEU A 289 -0.67 21.22 37.75
C LEU A 289 -1.38 19.91 38.09
N CYS A 290 -1.56 19.62 39.38
CA CYS A 290 -2.30 18.44 39.82
C CYS A 290 -3.74 18.50 39.36
N ARG A 291 -4.38 19.67 39.36
CA ARG A 291 -5.77 19.83 38.82
C ARG A 291 -5.87 19.61 37.32
N LYS A 292 -4.81 19.95 36.57
CA LYS A 292 -4.79 19.80 35.11
C LYS A 292 -4.45 18.37 34.64
N TYR A 293 -3.48 17.72 35.28
CA TYR A 293 -2.80 16.54 34.75
C TYR A 293 -2.90 15.28 35.62
N GLY A 294 -3.48 15.39 36.86
CA GLY A 294 -3.67 14.26 37.76
C GLY A 294 -3.96 14.77 39.17
N GLY A 295 -4.52 13.98 40.06
CA GLY A 295 -4.87 14.39 41.43
C GLY A 295 -3.65 14.56 42.33
N THR A 296 -2.49 14.00 42.00
CA THR A 296 -1.25 13.98 42.79
C THR A 296 -0.04 14.26 41.89
N LEU A 297 1.10 14.68 42.49
CA LEU A 297 2.35 14.88 41.76
C LEU A 297 2.86 13.59 41.10
N THR A 298 2.63 12.44 41.69
CA THR A 298 2.93 11.14 41.09
C THR A 298 2.14 10.93 39.79
N GLU A 299 0.86 11.27 39.79
CA GLU A 299 0.03 11.17 38.60
C GLU A 299 0.44 12.18 37.53
N VAL A 300 0.84 13.40 37.89
CA VAL A 300 1.39 14.39 36.95
C VAL A 300 2.66 13.89 36.27
N LEU A 301 3.59 13.30 37.03
CA LEU A 301 4.82 12.73 36.49
C LEU A 301 4.54 11.51 35.58
N ASN A 302 3.64 10.63 36.00
CA ASN A 302 3.21 9.49 35.16
C ASN A 302 2.52 9.97 33.87
N PHE A 303 1.71 11.02 33.96
CA PHE A 303 1.09 11.62 32.76
C PHE A 303 2.16 12.15 31.80
N ARG A 304 3.20 12.84 32.35
CA ARG A 304 4.33 13.30 31.55
C ARG A 304 5.04 12.16 30.83
N GLU A 305 5.38 11.06 31.52
CA GLU A 305 6.04 9.88 30.93
C GLU A 305 5.20 9.25 29.84
N ASN A 306 3.91 9.07 30.09
CA ASN A 306 2.98 8.55 29.09
C ASN A 306 2.88 9.47 27.85
N THR A 307 2.89 10.79 28.08
CA THR A 307 2.84 11.78 27.00
C THR A 307 4.14 11.80 26.18
N VAL A 308 5.30 11.61 26.82
CA VAL A 308 6.60 11.44 26.13
C VAL A 308 6.57 10.18 25.25
N SER A 309 6.16 9.04 25.77
CA SER A 309 6.06 7.80 25.02
C SER A 309 5.09 7.92 23.83
N LYS A 310 3.99 8.64 24.03
CA LYS A 310 3.03 8.95 22.96
C LYS A 310 3.66 9.86 21.89
N LEU A 311 4.39 10.89 22.28
CA LEU A 311 5.10 11.79 21.37
C LEU A 311 6.14 11.04 20.53
N GLU A 312 6.92 10.16 21.14
CA GLU A 312 7.90 9.31 20.42
C GLU A 312 7.21 8.41 19.38
N SER A 313 6.11 7.78 19.73
CA SER A 313 5.34 6.96 18.80
C SER A 313 4.80 7.77 17.63
N LEU A 314 4.23 8.94 17.88
CA LEU A 314 3.70 9.84 16.84
C LEU A 314 4.83 10.37 15.93
N SER A 315 5.99 10.69 16.47
CA SER A 315 7.14 11.20 15.72
C SER A 315 7.75 10.12 14.81
N SER A 316 7.87 8.89 15.29
CA SER A 316 8.35 7.77 14.48
C SER A 316 7.42 7.44 13.30
N TYR A 317 6.11 7.62 13.49
CA TYR A 317 5.10 7.52 12.44
C TYR A 317 5.29 8.58 11.35
N ASP A 318 5.55 9.81 11.75
CA ASP A 318 5.72 10.94 10.83
C ASP A 318 6.95 10.78 9.95
N GLU A 319 8.08 10.38 10.54
CA GLU A 319 9.28 10.04 9.77
C GLU A 319 9.04 8.87 8.79
N SER A 320 8.29 7.86 9.20
CA SER A 320 7.98 6.71 8.35
C SER A 320 7.06 7.11 7.19
N ALA A 321 6.07 7.96 7.43
CA ALA A 321 5.18 8.48 6.41
C ALA A 321 5.94 9.35 5.38
N GLN A 322 6.83 10.23 5.84
CA GLN A 322 7.67 11.05 4.95
C GLN A 322 8.58 10.19 4.08
N ARG A 323 9.25 9.18 4.63
CA ARG A 323 10.09 8.24 3.85
C ARG A 323 9.27 7.49 2.80
N LEU A 324 8.05 7.07 3.12
CA LEU A 324 7.15 6.41 2.17
C LEU A 324 6.70 7.38 1.06
N GLN A 325 6.36 8.62 1.39
CA GLN A 325 5.97 9.65 0.40
C GLN A 325 7.12 9.96 -0.56
N GLU A 326 8.35 10.10 -0.08
CA GLU A 326 9.53 10.27 -0.90
C GLU A 326 9.76 9.08 -1.83
N SER A 327 9.63 7.85 -1.31
CA SER A 327 9.75 6.62 -2.08
C SER A 327 8.66 6.51 -3.16
N ILE A 328 7.42 6.88 -2.84
CA ILE A 328 6.29 6.95 -3.79
C ILE A 328 6.60 7.97 -4.91
N LYS A 329 7.07 9.16 -4.56
CA LYS A 329 7.43 10.20 -5.53
C LYS A 329 8.54 9.72 -6.47
N LYS A 330 9.57 9.09 -5.94
CA LYS A 330 10.68 8.51 -6.73
C LYS A 330 10.17 7.41 -7.66
N THR A 331 9.41 6.45 -7.15
CA THR A 331 8.85 5.33 -7.95
C THR A 331 7.90 5.84 -9.05
N ARG A 332 7.09 6.86 -8.79
CA ARG A 332 6.26 7.51 -9.83
C ARG A 332 7.09 8.13 -10.94
N SER A 333 8.19 8.77 -10.60
CA SER A 333 9.12 9.34 -11.59
C SER A 333 9.77 8.25 -12.44
N GLU A 334 10.19 7.14 -11.83
CA GLU A 334 10.74 5.97 -12.52
C GLU A 334 9.71 5.36 -13.50
N ILE A 335 8.46 5.18 -13.06
CA ILE A 335 7.35 4.71 -13.91
C ILE A 335 7.14 5.64 -15.10
N ALA A 336 7.10 6.95 -14.87
CA ALA A 336 6.89 7.92 -15.94
C ALA A 336 8.03 7.91 -16.96
N GLN A 337 9.27 7.83 -16.50
CA GLN A 337 10.44 7.77 -17.38
C GLN A 337 10.46 6.49 -18.20
N GLU A 338 10.19 5.34 -17.58
CA GLU A 338 10.15 4.05 -18.26
C GLU A 338 8.99 3.98 -19.27
N ALA A 339 7.80 4.47 -18.88
CA ALA A 339 6.65 4.55 -19.78
C ALA A 339 6.95 5.41 -21.02
N LYS A 340 7.64 6.55 -20.83
CA LYS A 340 8.06 7.42 -21.91
C LYS A 340 9.05 6.74 -22.85
N ASN A 341 10.04 6.01 -22.32
CA ASN A 341 11.02 5.29 -23.10
C ASN A 341 10.34 4.21 -23.98
N ILE A 342 9.38 3.46 -23.39
CA ILE A 342 8.58 2.47 -24.10
C ILE A 342 7.77 3.14 -25.22
N ALA A 343 7.08 4.25 -24.91
CA ALA A 343 6.29 5.00 -25.90
C ALA A 343 7.13 5.46 -27.09
N LEU A 344 8.31 6.03 -26.84
CA LEU A 344 9.24 6.45 -27.89
C LEU A 344 9.67 5.28 -28.77
N THR A 345 9.98 4.13 -28.15
CA THR A 345 10.40 2.92 -28.88
C THR A 345 9.27 2.37 -29.74
N ARG A 346 8.05 2.30 -29.20
CA ARG A 346 6.86 1.85 -29.95
C ARG A 346 6.55 2.78 -31.13
N LYS A 347 6.53 4.11 -30.89
CA LYS A 347 6.27 5.12 -31.93
C LYS A 347 7.32 5.09 -33.04
N LYS A 348 8.58 4.85 -32.69
CA LYS A 348 9.69 4.70 -33.65
C LYS A 348 9.56 3.42 -34.47
N ASN A 349 9.29 2.29 -33.84
CA ASN A 349 9.35 0.97 -34.47
C ASN A 349 8.03 0.54 -35.12
N GLY A 350 6.89 1.15 -34.77
CA GLY A 350 5.61 0.85 -35.39
C GLY A 350 5.63 0.97 -36.93
N PRO A 351 6.00 2.12 -37.50
CA PRO A 351 6.10 2.29 -38.95
C PRO A 351 7.11 1.34 -39.59
N VAL A 352 8.23 1.04 -38.94
CA VAL A 352 9.28 0.14 -39.42
C VAL A 352 8.75 -1.29 -39.51
N LEU A 353 8.02 -1.76 -38.47
CA LEU A 353 7.35 -3.04 -38.44
C LEU A 353 6.33 -3.15 -39.62
N GLY A 354 5.50 -2.12 -39.77
CA GLY A 354 4.53 -2.08 -40.85
C GLY A 354 5.18 -2.20 -42.25
N GLN A 355 6.27 -1.48 -42.50
CA GLN A 355 7.04 -1.57 -43.74
C GLN A 355 7.64 -2.97 -43.95
N LYS A 356 8.21 -3.54 -42.88
CA LYS A 356 8.80 -4.89 -42.97
C LYS A 356 7.77 -5.97 -43.25
N ILE A 357 6.59 -5.91 -42.62
CA ILE A 357 5.49 -6.82 -42.92
C ILE A 357 5.05 -6.64 -44.39
N SER A 358 4.90 -5.39 -44.82
CA SER A 358 4.49 -5.08 -46.21
C SER A 358 5.46 -5.64 -47.25
N SER A 359 6.75 -5.73 -46.97
CA SER A 359 7.77 -6.28 -47.89
C SER A 359 7.57 -7.76 -48.19
N PHE A 360 6.88 -8.52 -47.34
CA PHE A 360 6.55 -9.94 -47.56
C PHE A 360 5.23 -10.15 -48.33
N LEU A 361 4.33 -9.17 -48.36
CA LEU A 361 3.01 -9.31 -48.97
C LEU A 361 3.01 -9.68 -50.45
N PRO A 362 3.90 -9.16 -51.32
CA PRO A 362 3.98 -9.57 -52.73
C PRO A 362 4.22 -11.07 -52.90
N SER A 363 5.08 -11.69 -52.10
CA SER A 363 5.36 -13.12 -52.14
C SER A 363 4.19 -13.98 -51.63
N LEU A 364 3.23 -13.36 -50.97
CA LEU A 364 2.03 -14.00 -50.43
C LEU A 364 0.78 -13.69 -51.27
N ALA A 365 0.93 -13.40 -52.53
CA ALA A 365 -0.18 -13.05 -53.48
C ALA A 365 -0.97 -11.78 -53.06
N LEU A 366 -0.31 -10.84 -52.40
CA LEU A 366 -0.87 -9.53 -52.01
C LEU A 366 0.05 -8.43 -52.56
N ALA A 367 0.24 -8.40 -53.89
CA ALA A 367 1.24 -7.54 -54.58
C ALA A 367 1.11 -6.04 -54.27
N ASN A 368 -0.13 -5.55 -54.10
CA ASN A 368 -0.43 -4.15 -53.80
C ASN A 368 -0.80 -3.93 -52.34
N GLY A 369 -0.62 -4.95 -51.49
CA GLY A 369 -0.96 -4.90 -50.07
C GLY A 369 -0.06 -3.93 -49.28
N LEU A 370 -0.63 -3.26 -48.34
CA LEU A 370 0.08 -2.39 -47.40
C LEU A 370 -0.39 -2.65 -45.97
N VAL A 371 0.57 -2.83 -45.08
CA VAL A 371 0.35 -2.90 -43.63
C VAL A 371 0.92 -1.67 -42.98
N THR A 372 0.14 -1.00 -42.15
CA THR A 372 0.57 0.11 -41.29
C THR A 372 0.33 -0.25 -39.84
N VAL A 373 1.23 0.17 -38.96
CA VAL A 373 1.13 0.00 -37.51
C VAL A 373 1.01 1.36 -36.89
N ALA A 374 -0.20 1.74 -36.50
CA ALA A 374 -0.50 2.98 -35.79
C ALA A 374 -0.26 2.81 -34.30
N VAL A 375 0.44 3.75 -33.70
CA VAL A 375 0.77 3.78 -32.26
C VAL A 375 0.25 5.07 -31.67
N ASN A 376 -0.74 4.98 -30.80
CA ASN A 376 -1.45 6.10 -30.20
C ASN A 376 -1.53 5.95 -28.68
N GLY A 377 -2.11 6.96 -28.04
CA GLY A 377 -2.31 7.02 -26.61
C GLY A 377 -1.18 7.72 -25.88
N ASP A 378 -1.44 8.00 -24.59
CA ASP A 378 -0.45 8.53 -23.66
C ASP A 378 0.61 7.47 -23.32
N ASP A 379 1.68 7.87 -22.66
CA ASP A 379 2.74 6.94 -22.26
C ASP A 379 2.18 5.79 -21.38
N PRO A 380 2.49 4.54 -21.70
CA PRO A 380 3.52 4.03 -22.58
C PRO A 380 3.08 3.78 -24.04
N ALA A 381 2.07 4.49 -24.58
CA ALA A 381 1.54 4.36 -25.95
C ALA A 381 0.99 2.96 -26.23
N ASP A 382 0.02 2.55 -25.41
CA ASP A 382 -0.55 1.18 -25.39
C ASP A 382 -1.55 0.91 -26.52
N GLN A 383 -2.01 1.95 -27.23
CA GLN A 383 -2.98 1.83 -28.31
C GLN A 383 -2.25 1.53 -29.63
N VAL A 384 -1.94 0.25 -29.84
CA VAL A 384 -1.31 -0.24 -31.07
C VAL A 384 -2.37 -0.88 -31.95
N GLU A 385 -2.51 -0.38 -33.18
CA GLU A 385 -3.46 -0.86 -34.15
C GLU A 385 -2.76 -1.20 -35.48
N VAL A 386 -2.81 -2.46 -35.89
CA VAL A 386 -2.34 -2.90 -37.19
C VAL A 386 -3.48 -2.75 -38.22
N ARG A 387 -3.21 -1.99 -39.27
CA ARG A 387 -4.14 -1.72 -40.36
C ARG A 387 -3.64 -2.36 -41.66
N PHE A 388 -4.55 -2.77 -42.49
CA PHE A 388 -4.26 -3.39 -43.75
C PHE A 388 -5.10 -2.76 -44.89
N ARG A 389 -4.46 -2.66 -46.02
CA ARG A 389 -5.07 -2.30 -47.31
C ARG A 389 -4.63 -3.33 -48.35
N ALA A 390 -5.60 -3.96 -49.07
CA ALA A 390 -5.30 -4.99 -50.05
C ALA A 390 -4.80 -4.42 -51.40
N ASN A 391 -5.39 -3.31 -51.87
CA ASN A 391 -5.06 -2.67 -53.15
C ASN A 391 -4.86 -1.17 -53.01
N SER A 392 -4.18 -0.54 -53.95
CA SER A 392 -3.83 0.88 -53.90
C SER A 392 -5.03 1.85 -53.84
N GLY A 393 -6.22 1.42 -54.27
CA GLY A 393 -7.47 2.20 -54.22
C GLY A 393 -8.33 1.96 -52.99
N ASP A 394 -7.98 0.98 -52.15
CA ASP A 394 -8.76 0.62 -50.96
C ASP A 394 -8.47 1.53 -49.76
N VAL A 395 -9.43 1.59 -48.86
CA VAL A 395 -9.25 2.28 -47.58
C VAL A 395 -8.52 1.37 -46.60
N GLU A 396 -7.51 1.91 -45.89
CA GLU A 396 -6.88 1.18 -44.81
C GLU A 396 -7.89 0.86 -43.69
N ARG A 397 -7.98 -0.40 -43.32
CA ARG A 397 -8.90 -0.89 -42.28
C ARG A 397 -8.12 -1.62 -41.18
N PRO A 398 -8.56 -1.54 -39.91
CA PRO A 398 -8.04 -2.42 -38.87
C PRO A 398 -8.11 -3.88 -39.33
N LEU A 399 -7.08 -4.68 -38.96
CA LEU A 399 -7.06 -6.13 -39.32
C LEU A 399 -8.35 -6.84 -38.90
N ALA A 400 -8.94 -6.45 -37.75
CA ALA A 400 -10.21 -6.99 -37.29
C ALA A 400 -11.41 -6.77 -38.22
N LYS A 401 -11.28 -5.86 -39.18
CA LYS A 401 -12.35 -5.51 -40.17
C LYS A 401 -12.03 -5.96 -41.59
N VAL A 402 -11.01 -6.78 -41.79
CA VAL A 402 -10.68 -7.39 -43.07
C VAL A 402 -11.72 -8.48 -43.38
N ALA A 403 -12.38 -8.35 -44.50
CA ALA A 403 -13.53 -9.21 -44.87
C ALA A 403 -13.13 -10.59 -45.41
N SER A 404 -11.92 -10.72 -45.98
CA SER A 404 -11.43 -11.96 -46.59
C SER A 404 -10.57 -12.78 -45.62
N GLY A 405 -11.02 -14.00 -45.29
CA GLY A 405 -10.28 -14.92 -44.42
C GLY A 405 -8.90 -15.28 -44.99
N GLY A 406 -8.81 -15.53 -46.29
CA GLY A 406 -7.55 -15.83 -46.95
C GLY A 406 -6.56 -14.66 -46.98
N GLU A 407 -7.03 -13.41 -47.19
CA GLU A 407 -6.18 -12.23 -47.11
C GLU A 407 -5.65 -12.05 -45.69
N LEU A 408 -6.50 -12.20 -44.71
CA LEU A 408 -6.12 -12.07 -43.28
C LEU A 408 -5.12 -13.16 -42.88
N ALA A 409 -5.32 -14.41 -43.28
CA ALA A 409 -4.38 -15.51 -43.02
C ALA A 409 -3.00 -15.22 -43.63
N ARG A 410 -2.93 -14.66 -44.84
CA ARG A 410 -1.68 -14.27 -45.50
C ARG A 410 -0.99 -13.06 -44.82
N VAL A 411 -1.73 -12.06 -44.34
CA VAL A 411 -1.18 -10.97 -43.55
C VAL A 411 -0.62 -11.49 -42.20
N MET A 412 -1.33 -12.41 -41.55
CA MET A 412 -0.84 -13.05 -40.31
C MET A 412 0.41 -13.88 -40.60
N LEU A 413 0.50 -14.57 -41.71
CA LEU A 413 1.72 -15.25 -42.15
C LEU A 413 2.87 -14.26 -42.35
N ALA A 414 2.62 -13.10 -43.01
CA ALA A 414 3.62 -12.04 -43.14
C ALA A 414 4.11 -11.52 -41.78
N ILE A 415 3.21 -11.31 -40.83
CA ILE A 415 3.57 -10.92 -39.47
C ILE A 415 4.49 -11.97 -38.80
N ARG A 416 4.16 -13.27 -38.98
CA ARG A 416 4.97 -14.36 -38.43
C ARG A 416 6.35 -14.47 -39.07
N LEU A 417 6.48 -14.26 -40.37
CA LEU A 417 7.77 -14.21 -41.06
C LEU A 417 8.69 -13.09 -40.53
N VAL A 418 8.12 -12.00 -40.01
CA VAL A 418 8.86 -10.90 -39.41
C VAL A 418 9.22 -11.16 -37.95
N LEU A 419 8.32 -11.86 -37.22
CA LEU A 419 8.50 -12.15 -35.78
C LEU A 419 9.14 -13.54 -35.65
N SER A 420 10.44 -13.57 -35.43
CA SER A 420 11.25 -14.81 -35.36
C SER A 420 10.95 -15.71 -34.16
N SER A 421 10.03 -15.34 -33.26
CA SER A 421 9.71 -16.11 -32.05
C SER A 421 8.19 -16.22 -31.86
N GLY A 422 7.73 -17.44 -31.52
CA GLY A 422 6.31 -17.74 -31.29
C GLY A 422 6.17 -19.13 -30.66
N PRO A 423 4.90 -19.63 -30.57
CA PRO A 423 4.64 -21.02 -30.26
C PRO A 423 5.30 -21.97 -31.27
N ALA A 424 5.70 -23.15 -30.76
CA ALA A 424 6.38 -24.14 -31.59
C ALA A 424 5.51 -24.84 -32.65
N THR A 425 4.19 -24.63 -32.57
CA THR A 425 3.24 -25.17 -33.52
C THR A 425 2.41 -24.02 -34.13
N LEU A 426 2.47 -23.89 -35.44
CA LEU A 426 1.64 -22.93 -36.21
C LEU A 426 0.66 -23.71 -37.05
N VAL A 427 -0.60 -23.35 -37.03
CA VAL A 427 -1.67 -23.97 -37.85
C VAL A 427 -2.29 -22.90 -38.69
N PHE A 428 -2.25 -23.09 -40.03
CA PHE A 428 -2.88 -22.20 -41.00
C PHE A 428 -4.02 -22.92 -41.69
N ASP A 429 -5.23 -22.33 -41.69
CA ASP A 429 -6.41 -22.82 -42.42
C ASP A 429 -6.77 -21.82 -43.50
N GLU A 430 -7.14 -22.35 -44.69
CA GLU A 430 -7.57 -21.57 -45.87
C GLU A 430 -6.58 -20.49 -46.34
N VAL A 431 -5.27 -20.59 -45.97
CA VAL A 431 -4.27 -19.60 -46.36
C VAL A 431 -4.08 -19.52 -47.89
N ASP A 432 -4.39 -20.61 -48.61
CA ASP A 432 -4.34 -20.77 -50.04
C ASP A 432 -5.65 -20.37 -50.78
N ALA A 433 -6.69 -19.93 -50.05
CA ALA A 433 -7.96 -19.54 -50.62
C ALA A 433 -7.79 -18.42 -51.68
N GLY A 434 -8.22 -18.68 -52.92
CA GLY A 434 -8.12 -17.72 -54.02
C GLY A 434 -6.72 -17.52 -54.60
N VAL A 435 -5.77 -18.39 -54.27
CA VAL A 435 -4.38 -18.31 -54.75
C VAL A 435 -4.10 -19.49 -55.69
N GLY A 436 -3.53 -19.21 -56.87
CA GLY A 436 -3.16 -20.22 -57.85
C GLY A 436 -1.83 -19.91 -58.56
N GLY A 437 -1.34 -20.85 -59.35
CA GLY A 437 -0.14 -20.69 -60.15
C GLY A 437 1.15 -20.40 -59.34
N GLU A 438 1.96 -19.46 -59.78
CA GLU A 438 3.23 -19.11 -59.17
C GLU A 438 3.06 -18.52 -57.73
N ALA A 439 1.93 -17.86 -57.49
CA ALA A 439 1.63 -17.32 -56.16
C ALA A 439 1.41 -18.42 -55.12
N ALA A 440 0.80 -19.55 -55.48
CA ALA A 440 0.66 -20.71 -54.59
C ALA A 440 2.01 -21.35 -54.27
N LEU A 441 2.92 -21.41 -55.25
CA LEU A 441 4.28 -21.91 -55.03
C LEU A 441 5.10 -20.98 -54.09
N ALA A 442 4.96 -19.66 -54.25
CA ALA A 442 5.60 -18.69 -53.40
C ALA A 442 5.06 -18.79 -51.95
N LEU A 443 3.75 -18.94 -51.80
CA LEU A 443 3.10 -19.15 -50.47
C LEU A 443 3.62 -20.44 -49.79
N GLY A 444 3.70 -21.54 -50.54
CA GLY A 444 4.26 -22.80 -50.04
C GLY A 444 5.70 -22.67 -49.57
N ARG A 445 6.55 -21.92 -50.28
CA ARG A 445 7.93 -21.63 -49.86
C ARG A 445 7.97 -20.78 -48.58
N ALA A 446 7.11 -19.78 -48.45
CA ALA A 446 7.00 -18.96 -47.28
C ALA A 446 6.59 -19.77 -46.04
N LEU A 447 5.61 -20.65 -46.17
CA LEU A 447 5.18 -21.56 -45.10
C LEU A 447 6.31 -22.55 -44.72
N ALA A 448 7.04 -23.07 -45.70
CA ALA A 448 8.16 -23.99 -45.45
C ALA A 448 9.38 -23.30 -44.78
N SER A 449 9.45 -21.98 -44.81
CA SER A 449 10.55 -21.21 -44.16
C SER A 449 10.26 -20.83 -42.69
N LEU A 450 9.06 -21.07 -42.18
CA LEU A 450 8.67 -20.90 -40.80
C LEU A 450 9.11 -22.11 -39.94
#